data_e70f7d4ad3e9a9b5382c041b3d0452fe
#
_entry.id   e70f7d4ad3e9a9b5382c041b3d0452fe
#
_cell.length_a   1.000
_cell.length_b   1.000
_cell.length_c   1.000
_cell.angle_alpha   90.00
_cell.angle_beta   90.00
_cell.angle_gamma   90.00
#
_symmetry.space_group_name_H-M   'P 1'
#
loop_
_entity.id
_entity.type
_entity.pdbx_description
1 polymer ?
#
loop_
_entity_poly.entity_id
_entity_poly.type
_entity_poly.pdbx_seq_one_letter_code
_entity_poly.pdbx_strand_id
1 'polypeptide(L)'
;MTYAPRKLLTRSQRQAAILQGAATAFATKGFASTAMEEVAAASGITKEIVYRHFASKEELYRAVLEGAAQRTREEFARARQEFESGAGIRALLAVGRAQPDALRLLLVHAAREPEFADYAHEIRSRVINWVLQHRRHDDPVFHRWAAEVAVSHVRNAVLTWLDLGDPTRDEEFARRCLAGVNALWAAWNAPLK
;
A
#
# COMPACT_ATOMS: atom_id res chain seq x y z
N MET A 1 20.15 40.58 -2.81
CA MET A 1 19.21 39.43 -2.73
C MET A 1 19.31 38.67 -4.04
N THR A 2 20.01 37.55 -4.07
CA THR A 2 20.21 36.74 -5.29
C THR A 2 19.00 35.82 -5.44
N TYR A 3 18.17 36.08 -6.44
CA TYR A 3 17.03 35.24 -6.81
C TYR A 3 17.59 33.97 -7.45
N ALA A 4 17.56 32.86 -6.69
CA ALA A 4 17.93 31.56 -7.22
C ALA A 4 16.88 31.15 -8.28
N PRO A 5 17.26 30.76 -9.51
CA PRO A 5 16.32 30.38 -10.54
C PRO A 5 15.53 29.13 -10.10
N ARG A 6 14.21 29.25 -10.05
CA ARG A 6 13.29 28.14 -9.74
C ARG A 6 13.49 27.05 -10.80
N LYS A 7 14.14 25.96 -10.44
CA LYS A 7 14.41 24.84 -11.35
C LYS A 7 13.07 24.29 -11.86
N LEU A 8 12.82 24.42 -13.15
CA LEU A 8 11.61 23.93 -13.77
C LEU A 8 11.57 22.40 -13.67
N LEU A 9 10.54 21.86 -13.03
CA LEU A 9 10.32 20.41 -12.94
C LEU A 9 10.13 19.82 -14.35
N THR A 10 10.68 18.65 -14.60
CA THR A 10 10.38 17.85 -15.80
C THR A 10 8.92 17.36 -15.75
N ARG A 11 8.40 16.85 -16.87
CA ARG A 11 7.03 16.27 -16.91
C ARG A 11 6.87 15.13 -15.90
N SER A 12 7.86 14.24 -15.80
CA SER A 12 7.82 13.10 -14.84
C SER A 12 7.91 13.57 -13.38
N GLN A 13 8.73 14.57 -13.09
CA GLN A 13 8.82 15.15 -11.75
C GLN A 13 7.52 15.83 -11.33
N ARG A 14 6.85 16.54 -12.25
CA ARG A 14 5.52 17.12 -11.98
C ARG A 14 4.49 16.05 -11.71
N GLN A 15 4.44 15.00 -12.52
CA GLN A 15 3.53 13.88 -12.30
C GLN A 15 3.75 13.21 -10.93
N ALA A 16 5.01 12.96 -10.55
CA ALA A 16 5.34 12.42 -9.23
C ALA A 16 4.89 13.34 -8.08
N ALA A 17 5.14 14.66 -8.21
CA ALA A 17 4.68 15.64 -7.22
C ALA A 17 3.15 15.69 -7.10
N ILE A 18 2.43 15.62 -8.23
CA ILE A 18 0.95 15.59 -8.24
C ILE A 18 0.45 14.32 -7.54
N LEU A 19 0.99 13.14 -7.85
CA LEU A 19 0.60 11.89 -7.23
C LEU A 19 0.87 11.88 -5.72
N GLN A 20 1.99 12.44 -5.28
CA GLN A 20 2.31 12.56 -3.86
C GLN A 20 1.35 13.53 -3.15
N GLY A 21 1.13 14.73 -3.69
CA GLY A 21 0.19 15.69 -3.12
C GLY A 21 -1.25 15.16 -3.10
N ALA A 22 -1.65 14.43 -4.15
CA ALA A 22 -2.95 13.76 -4.21
C ALA A 22 -3.09 12.70 -3.12
N ALA A 23 -2.06 11.86 -2.91
CA ALA A 23 -2.10 10.86 -1.85
C ALA A 23 -2.32 11.51 -0.48
N THR A 24 -1.61 12.58 -0.16
CA THR A 24 -1.77 13.30 1.11
C THR A 24 -3.15 13.97 1.23
N ALA A 25 -3.65 14.62 0.18
CA ALA A 25 -4.96 15.26 0.20
C ALA A 25 -6.08 14.24 0.42
N PHE A 26 -6.07 13.15 -0.35
CA PHE A 26 -7.06 12.08 -0.24
C PHE A 26 -6.98 11.32 1.10
N ALA A 27 -5.79 11.06 1.62
CA ALA A 27 -5.63 10.40 2.92
C ALA A 27 -6.16 11.26 4.08
N THR A 28 -6.05 12.59 3.96
CA THR A 28 -6.49 13.53 4.99
C THR A 28 -8.00 13.74 5.02
N LYS A 29 -8.64 13.88 3.84
CA LYS A 29 -10.05 14.29 3.72
C LYS A 29 -10.98 13.22 3.17
N GLY A 30 -10.44 12.13 2.63
CA GLY A 30 -11.17 11.13 1.86
C GLY A 30 -11.39 11.55 0.40
N PHE A 31 -11.71 10.57 -0.45
CA PHE A 31 -11.92 10.79 -1.89
C PHE A 31 -13.06 11.79 -2.17
N ALA A 32 -14.23 11.55 -1.57
CA ALA A 32 -15.42 12.37 -1.85
C ALA A 32 -15.20 13.86 -1.52
N SER A 33 -14.57 14.16 -0.38
CA SER A 33 -14.43 15.52 0.16
C SER A 33 -13.22 16.28 -0.37
N THR A 34 -12.33 15.64 -1.14
CA THR A 34 -11.14 16.30 -1.67
C THR A 34 -11.45 16.98 -3.01
N ALA A 35 -11.10 18.28 -3.12
CA ALA A 35 -11.16 19.03 -4.37
C ALA A 35 -9.80 19.01 -5.11
N MET A 36 -9.82 19.18 -6.44
CA MET A 36 -8.60 19.22 -7.27
C MET A 36 -7.71 20.43 -6.94
N GLU A 37 -8.28 21.51 -6.42
CA GLU A 37 -7.57 22.68 -5.90
C GLU A 37 -6.69 22.34 -4.71
N GLU A 38 -7.17 21.46 -3.83
CA GLU A 38 -6.43 21.00 -2.65
C GLU A 38 -5.26 20.11 -3.04
N VAL A 39 -5.47 19.26 -4.06
CA VAL A 39 -4.37 18.48 -4.65
C VAL A 39 -3.33 19.41 -5.26
N ALA A 40 -3.74 20.41 -6.00
CA ALA A 40 -2.85 21.42 -6.59
C ALA A 40 -2.01 22.12 -5.49
N ALA A 41 -2.65 22.57 -4.42
CA ALA A 41 -1.98 23.17 -3.28
C ALA A 41 -0.99 22.22 -2.60
N ALA A 42 -1.41 20.97 -2.31
CA ALA A 42 -0.57 19.96 -1.67
C ALA A 42 0.63 19.53 -2.52
N SER A 43 0.50 19.57 -3.86
CA SER A 43 1.58 19.22 -4.78
C SER A 43 2.52 20.39 -5.12
N GLY A 44 2.16 21.64 -4.75
CA GLY A 44 2.86 22.84 -5.19
C GLY A 44 2.78 23.10 -6.71
N ILE A 45 1.78 22.54 -7.36
CA ILE A 45 1.53 22.58 -8.82
C ILE A 45 0.22 23.35 -9.06
N THR A 46 0.14 24.13 -10.15
CA THR A 46 -1.12 24.85 -10.44
C THR A 46 -2.22 23.91 -10.90
N LYS A 47 -3.48 24.29 -10.65
CA LYS A 47 -4.68 23.50 -11.01
C LYS A 47 -4.69 23.13 -12.49
N GLU A 48 -4.34 24.08 -13.37
CA GLU A 48 -4.31 23.88 -14.82
C GLU A 48 -3.30 22.80 -15.23
N ILE A 49 -2.15 22.74 -14.52
CA ILE A 49 -1.15 21.71 -14.77
C ILE A 49 -1.64 20.36 -14.24
N VAL A 50 -2.31 20.32 -13.09
CA VAL A 50 -2.91 19.07 -12.58
C VAL A 50 -3.91 18.51 -13.59
N TYR A 51 -4.84 19.32 -14.09
CA TYR A 51 -5.82 18.90 -15.10
C TYR A 51 -5.19 18.51 -16.45
N ARG A 52 -4.01 19.02 -16.78
CA ARG A 52 -3.25 18.59 -17.97
C ARG A 52 -2.66 17.19 -17.82
N HIS A 53 -2.44 16.73 -16.60
CA HIS A 53 -1.93 15.39 -16.31
C HIS A 53 -3.03 14.36 -16.03
N PHE A 54 -4.15 14.80 -15.42
CA PHE A 54 -5.25 13.95 -15.01
C PHE A 54 -6.57 14.65 -15.29
N ALA A 55 -7.39 14.06 -16.15
CA ALA A 55 -8.62 14.68 -16.63
C ALA A 55 -9.70 14.75 -15.53
N SER A 56 -9.65 13.88 -14.51
CA SER A 56 -10.60 13.85 -13.42
C SER A 56 -9.96 13.48 -12.08
N LYS A 57 -10.71 13.70 -11.01
CA LYS A 57 -10.34 13.28 -9.65
C LYS A 57 -10.27 11.76 -9.54
N GLU A 58 -11.16 11.05 -10.20
CA GLU A 58 -11.24 9.60 -10.26
C GLU A 58 -10.00 9.01 -10.95
N GLU A 59 -9.59 9.58 -12.08
CA GLU A 59 -8.37 9.20 -12.79
C GLU A 59 -7.13 9.38 -11.90
N LEU A 60 -7.05 10.53 -11.22
CA LEU A 60 -5.95 10.84 -10.31
C LEU A 60 -5.91 9.88 -9.12
N TYR A 61 -7.06 9.61 -8.49
CA TYR A 61 -7.13 8.67 -7.36
C TYR A 61 -6.73 7.25 -7.80
N ARG A 62 -7.25 6.80 -8.94
CA ARG A 62 -6.86 5.51 -9.53
C ARG A 62 -5.35 5.43 -9.76
N ALA A 63 -4.74 6.47 -10.33
CA ALA A 63 -3.31 6.52 -10.57
C ALA A 63 -2.48 6.45 -9.27
N VAL A 64 -2.96 7.06 -8.17
CA VAL A 64 -2.33 6.93 -6.84
C VAL A 64 -2.38 5.47 -6.36
N LEU A 65 -3.54 4.81 -6.46
CA LEU A 65 -3.70 3.40 -6.05
C LEU A 65 -2.84 2.46 -6.90
N GLU A 66 -2.84 2.64 -8.22
CA GLU A 66 -2.04 1.86 -9.17
C GLU A 66 -0.54 2.02 -8.92
N GLY A 67 -0.11 3.26 -8.65
CA GLY A 67 1.28 3.55 -8.28
C GLY A 67 1.72 2.84 -6.99
N ALA A 68 0.88 2.85 -5.96
CA ALA A 68 1.14 2.13 -4.71
C ALA A 68 1.18 0.61 -4.92
N ALA A 69 0.23 0.07 -5.67
CA ALA A 69 0.17 -1.36 -5.99
C ALA A 69 1.38 -1.81 -6.82
N GLN A 70 1.79 -1.00 -7.81
CA GLN A 70 2.97 -1.29 -8.63
C GLN A 70 4.25 -1.30 -7.81
N ARG A 71 4.47 -0.28 -6.97
CA ARG A 71 5.63 -0.25 -6.05
C ARG A 71 5.65 -1.43 -5.10
N THR A 72 4.50 -1.82 -4.55
CA THR A 72 4.41 -3.00 -3.69
C THR A 72 4.84 -4.27 -4.41
N ARG A 73 4.48 -4.43 -5.70
CA ARG A 73 4.93 -5.56 -6.53
C ARG A 73 6.44 -5.54 -6.78
N GLU A 74 6.99 -4.37 -7.07
CA GLU A 74 8.43 -4.18 -7.31
C GLU A 74 9.25 -4.48 -6.05
N GLU A 75 8.83 -3.94 -4.90
CA GLU A 75 9.48 -4.22 -3.62
C GLU A 75 9.33 -5.69 -3.21
N PHE A 76 8.19 -6.33 -3.49
CA PHE A 76 8.00 -7.75 -3.26
C PHE A 76 8.95 -8.60 -4.11
N ALA A 77 9.12 -8.26 -5.40
CA ALA A 77 10.04 -8.96 -6.29
C ALA A 77 11.50 -8.81 -5.82
N ARG A 78 11.89 -7.60 -5.37
CA ARG A 78 13.21 -7.33 -4.79
C ARG A 78 13.44 -8.15 -3.51
N ALA A 79 12.51 -8.04 -2.55
CA ALA A 79 12.61 -8.74 -1.28
C ALA A 79 12.64 -10.26 -1.43
N ARG A 80 12.02 -10.83 -2.46
CA ARG A 80 12.11 -12.27 -2.76
C ARG A 80 13.48 -12.72 -3.23
N GLN A 81 14.28 -11.84 -3.81
CA GLN A 81 15.65 -12.13 -4.22
C GLN A 81 16.63 -12.07 -3.03
N GLU A 82 16.33 -11.21 -2.06
CA GLU A 82 17.21 -10.94 -0.93
C GLU A 82 16.91 -11.83 0.29
N PHE A 83 15.67 -12.29 0.43
CA PHE A 83 15.18 -13.00 1.62
C PHE A 83 14.44 -14.27 1.24
N GLU A 84 14.74 -15.37 1.95
CA GLU A 84 14.05 -16.65 1.77
C GLU A 84 12.55 -16.58 2.10
N SER A 85 12.16 -15.69 3.04
CA SER A 85 10.78 -15.60 3.51
C SER A 85 10.44 -14.18 3.98
N GLY A 86 9.12 -13.88 4.09
CA GLY A 86 8.64 -12.58 4.60
C GLY A 86 8.73 -11.42 3.61
N ALA A 87 8.95 -11.70 2.31
CA ALA A 87 9.05 -10.68 1.27
C ALA A 87 7.84 -9.72 1.24
N GLY A 88 6.62 -10.22 1.47
CA GLY A 88 5.41 -9.39 1.50
C GLY A 88 5.41 -8.36 2.65
N ILE A 89 5.91 -8.74 3.83
CA ILE A 89 6.01 -7.84 4.99
C ILE A 89 7.01 -6.73 4.69
N ARG A 90 8.19 -7.08 4.17
CA ARG A 90 9.26 -6.13 3.83
C ARG A 90 8.84 -5.17 2.71
N ALA A 91 8.14 -5.67 1.69
CA ALA A 91 7.60 -4.85 0.61
C ALA A 91 6.62 -3.80 1.14
N LEU A 92 5.70 -4.19 2.02
CA LEU A 92 4.73 -3.25 2.62
C LEU A 92 5.44 -2.22 3.51
N LEU A 93 6.46 -2.62 4.28
CA LEU A 93 7.27 -1.69 5.08
C LEU A 93 8.00 -0.69 4.18
N ALA A 94 8.68 -1.14 3.14
CA ALA A 94 9.42 -0.27 2.22
C ALA A 94 8.51 0.78 1.56
N VAL A 95 7.35 0.32 1.04
CA VAL A 95 6.36 1.24 0.44
C VAL A 95 5.76 2.17 1.49
N GLY A 96 5.42 1.66 2.68
CA GLY A 96 4.83 2.44 3.75
C GLY A 96 5.78 3.52 4.29
N ARG A 97 7.08 3.25 4.38
CA ARG A 97 8.07 4.26 4.77
C ARG A 97 8.27 5.32 3.68
N ALA A 98 8.26 4.91 2.41
CA ALA A 98 8.45 5.83 1.28
C ALA A 98 7.18 6.64 0.95
N GLN A 99 6.00 6.04 1.04
CA GLN A 99 4.72 6.63 0.62
C GLN A 99 3.56 6.18 1.54
N PRO A 100 3.55 6.61 2.82
CA PRO A 100 2.59 6.14 3.82
C PRO A 100 1.14 6.40 3.40
N ASP A 101 0.84 7.58 2.88
CA ASP A 101 -0.51 7.97 2.48
C ASP A 101 -1.03 7.10 1.33
N ALA A 102 -0.23 6.90 0.28
CA ALA A 102 -0.60 6.09 -0.87
C ALA A 102 -0.83 4.61 -0.49
N LEU A 103 0.00 4.06 0.40
CA LEU A 103 -0.20 2.70 0.91
C LEU A 103 -1.48 2.59 1.74
N ARG A 104 -1.78 3.58 2.60
CA ARG A 104 -3.03 3.60 3.38
C ARG A 104 -4.26 3.70 2.50
N LEU A 105 -4.21 4.55 1.46
CA LEU A 105 -5.30 4.64 0.49
C LEU A 105 -5.57 3.28 -0.15
N LEU A 106 -4.53 2.57 -0.60
CA LEU A 106 -4.66 1.26 -1.23
C LEU A 106 -5.20 0.19 -0.26
N LEU A 107 -4.66 0.11 0.96
CA LEU A 107 -4.93 -1.00 1.88
C LEU A 107 -6.18 -0.80 2.74
N VAL A 108 -6.63 0.45 2.93
CA VAL A 108 -7.70 0.78 3.90
C VAL A 108 -8.84 1.55 3.25
N HIS A 109 -8.54 2.64 2.52
CA HIS A 109 -9.57 3.59 2.09
C HIS A 109 -10.26 3.13 0.81
N ALA A 110 -9.53 2.63 -0.19
CA ALA A 110 -10.07 2.28 -1.50
C ALA A 110 -11.23 1.27 -1.44
N ALA A 111 -11.19 0.31 -0.51
CA ALA A 111 -12.27 -0.66 -0.33
C ALA A 111 -13.59 -0.06 0.22
N ARG A 112 -13.55 1.18 0.71
CA ARG A 112 -14.72 1.91 1.24
C ARG A 112 -15.31 2.89 0.23
N GLU A 113 -14.60 3.16 -0.86
CA GLU A 113 -15.05 4.03 -1.94
C GLU A 113 -15.69 3.17 -3.04
N PRO A 114 -17.00 3.34 -3.34
CA PRO A 114 -17.72 2.45 -4.26
C PRO A 114 -17.04 2.30 -5.63
N GLU A 115 -16.48 3.40 -6.17
CA GLU A 115 -15.81 3.44 -7.49
C GLU A 115 -14.49 2.65 -7.53
N PHE A 116 -13.90 2.35 -6.35
CA PHE A 116 -12.58 1.73 -6.23
C PHE A 116 -12.60 0.41 -5.44
N ALA A 117 -13.75 0.04 -4.86
CA ALA A 117 -13.88 -1.16 -4.05
C ALA A 117 -13.49 -2.43 -4.81
N ASP A 118 -13.93 -2.57 -6.05
CA ASP A 118 -13.60 -3.74 -6.89
C ASP A 118 -12.10 -3.85 -7.15
N TYR A 119 -11.44 -2.72 -7.42
CA TYR A 119 -9.98 -2.67 -7.60
C TYR A 119 -9.25 -3.10 -6.32
N ALA A 120 -9.67 -2.58 -5.17
CA ALA A 120 -9.07 -2.95 -3.88
C ALA A 120 -9.29 -4.44 -3.56
N HIS A 121 -10.48 -4.97 -3.84
CA HIS A 121 -10.81 -6.38 -3.68
C HIS A 121 -9.98 -7.27 -4.61
N GLU A 122 -9.76 -6.87 -5.85
CA GLU A 122 -8.91 -7.59 -6.80
C GLU A 122 -7.47 -7.69 -6.30
N ILE A 123 -6.88 -6.57 -5.84
CA ILE A 123 -5.52 -6.57 -5.28
C ILE A 123 -5.44 -7.52 -4.07
N ARG A 124 -6.40 -7.43 -3.14
CA ARG A 124 -6.46 -8.30 -1.98
C ARG A 124 -6.58 -9.78 -2.36
N SER A 125 -7.46 -10.10 -3.31
CA SER A 125 -7.70 -11.47 -3.78
C SER A 125 -6.46 -12.08 -4.41
N ARG A 126 -5.66 -11.31 -5.15
CA ARG A 126 -4.38 -11.78 -5.70
C ARG A 126 -3.41 -12.20 -4.59
N VAL A 127 -3.32 -11.41 -3.50
CA VAL A 127 -2.47 -11.76 -2.35
C VAL A 127 -2.97 -13.02 -1.65
N ILE A 128 -4.28 -13.14 -1.41
CA ILE A 128 -4.88 -14.32 -0.78
C ILE A 128 -4.63 -15.57 -1.64
N ASN A 129 -4.85 -15.48 -2.96
CA ASN A 129 -4.61 -16.60 -3.88
C ASN A 129 -3.13 -17.01 -3.89
N TRP A 130 -2.21 -16.05 -3.80
CA TRP A 130 -0.79 -16.37 -3.64
C TRP A 130 -0.52 -17.15 -2.34
N VAL A 131 -1.11 -16.75 -1.22
CA VAL A 131 -0.98 -17.47 0.06
C VAL A 131 -1.54 -18.89 -0.07
N LEU A 132 -2.73 -19.07 -0.67
CA LEU A 132 -3.36 -20.37 -0.90
C LEU A 132 -2.48 -21.31 -1.74
N GLN A 133 -1.73 -20.78 -2.70
CA GLN A 133 -0.80 -21.58 -3.53
C GLN A 133 0.47 -22.00 -2.77
N HIS A 134 0.91 -21.21 -1.76
CA HIS A 134 2.19 -21.43 -1.08
C HIS A 134 2.06 -21.96 0.36
N ARG A 135 0.86 -22.05 0.87
CA ARG A 135 0.52 -22.62 2.19
C ARG A 135 -0.52 -23.70 2.00
N ARG A 136 -0.51 -24.72 2.84
CA ARG A 136 -1.45 -25.84 2.75
C ARG A 136 -2.23 -25.98 4.03
N HIS A 137 -3.45 -26.46 3.89
CA HIS A 137 -4.34 -26.93 4.94
C HIS A 137 -5.23 -28.03 4.33
N ASP A 138 -5.49 -29.10 5.05
CA ASP A 138 -6.23 -30.25 4.52
C ASP A 138 -7.73 -29.93 4.32
N ASP A 139 -8.31 -29.11 5.19
CA ASP A 139 -9.68 -28.63 5.05
C ASP A 139 -9.75 -27.36 4.19
N PRO A 140 -10.49 -27.38 3.06
CA PRO A 140 -10.56 -26.22 2.16
C PRO A 140 -11.20 -24.97 2.79
N VAL A 141 -12.15 -25.14 3.73
CA VAL A 141 -12.80 -24.01 4.41
C VAL A 141 -11.83 -23.33 5.36
N PHE A 142 -11.13 -24.13 6.19
CA PHE A 142 -10.08 -23.59 7.07
C PHE A 142 -8.88 -23.05 6.29
N HIS A 143 -8.53 -23.65 5.15
CA HIS A 143 -7.47 -23.15 4.28
C HIS A 143 -7.78 -21.72 3.80
N ARG A 144 -8.99 -21.49 3.28
CA ARG A 144 -9.43 -20.16 2.84
C ARG A 144 -9.48 -19.17 4.00
N TRP A 145 -10.10 -19.56 5.12
CA TRP A 145 -10.19 -18.75 6.32
C TRP A 145 -8.81 -18.34 6.85
N ALA A 146 -7.87 -19.29 6.97
CA ALA A 146 -6.52 -19.03 7.45
C ALA A 146 -5.76 -18.05 6.55
N ALA A 147 -5.88 -18.18 5.22
CA ALA A 147 -5.27 -17.25 4.27
C ALA A 147 -5.83 -15.82 4.43
N GLU A 148 -7.15 -15.67 4.55
CA GLU A 148 -7.81 -14.37 4.76
C GLU A 148 -7.36 -13.71 6.07
N VAL A 149 -7.28 -14.48 7.16
CA VAL A 149 -6.85 -13.98 8.48
C VAL A 149 -5.37 -13.63 8.47
N ALA A 150 -4.51 -14.47 7.88
CA ALA A 150 -3.08 -14.20 7.79
C ALA A 150 -2.78 -12.91 7.00
N VAL A 151 -3.43 -12.71 5.85
CA VAL A 151 -3.30 -11.48 5.04
C VAL A 151 -3.78 -10.26 5.82
N SER A 152 -4.91 -10.38 6.53
CA SER A 152 -5.44 -9.30 7.37
C SER A 152 -4.52 -8.97 8.54
N HIS A 153 -3.97 -10.00 9.19
CA HIS A 153 -3.02 -9.85 10.29
C HIS A 153 -1.76 -9.09 9.83
N VAL A 154 -1.12 -9.53 8.74
CA VAL A 154 0.07 -8.86 8.20
C VAL A 154 -0.23 -7.41 7.85
N ARG A 155 -1.33 -7.14 7.14
CA ARG A 155 -1.74 -5.77 6.79
C ARG A 155 -1.86 -4.90 8.05
N ASN A 156 -2.59 -5.35 9.05
CA ASN A 156 -2.83 -4.58 10.27
C ASN A 156 -1.55 -4.42 11.10
N ALA A 157 -0.74 -5.47 11.23
CA ALA A 157 0.54 -5.41 11.93
C ALA A 157 1.49 -4.40 11.30
N VAL A 158 1.62 -4.41 9.95
CA VAL A 158 2.47 -3.44 9.23
C VAL A 158 1.96 -2.01 9.42
N LEU A 159 0.66 -1.77 9.23
CA LEU A 159 0.09 -0.42 9.41
C LEU A 159 0.31 0.10 10.83
N THR A 160 0.07 -0.74 11.85
CA THR A 160 0.33 -0.38 13.25
C THR A 160 1.81 -0.08 13.48
N TRP A 161 2.71 -0.89 12.91
CA TRP A 161 4.15 -0.65 13.05
C TRP A 161 4.61 0.64 12.36
N LEU A 162 4.06 0.96 11.19
CA LEU A 162 4.34 2.23 10.50
C LEU A 162 3.93 3.45 11.34
N ASP A 163 2.90 3.32 12.20
CA ASP A 163 2.46 4.38 13.09
C ASP A 163 3.28 4.52 14.38
N LEU A 164 3.67 3.39 14.98
CA LEU A 164 4.22 3.34 16.33
C LEU A 164 5.69 2.91 16.37
N GLY A 165 6.17 2.24 15.32
CA GLY A 165 7.46 1.57 15.33
C GLY A 165 8.62 2.47 14.90
N ASP A 166 9.80 2.14 15.45
CA ASP A 166 11.07 2.74 15.05
C ASP A 166 11.54 2.16 13.69
N PRO A 167 11.76 3.00 12.66
CA PRO A 167 12.24 2.57 11.35
C PRO A 167 13.55 1.77 11.40
N THR A 168 14.43 2.04 12.36
CA THR A 168 15.70 1.31 12.52
C THR A 168 15.50 -0.17 12.93
N ARG A 169 14.29 -0.53 13.38
CA ARG A 169 13.90 -1.87 13.81
C ARG A 169 12.94 -2.57 12.83
N ASP A 170 12.77 -2.05 11.62
CA ASP A 170 11.86 -2.62 10.63
C ASP A 170 12.19 -4.09 10.30
N GLU A 171 13.49 -4.45 10.24
CA GLU A 171 13.89 -5.83 9.98
C GLU A 171 13.60 -6.77 11.20
N GLU A 172 13.77 -6.29 12.41
CA GLU A 172 13.36 -7.04 13.61
C GLU A 172 11.85 -7.26 13.62
N PHE A 173 11.09 -6.21 13.33
CA PHE A 173 9.63 -6.31 13.20
C PHE A 173 9.22 -7.32 12.13
N ALA A 174 9.82 -7.27 10.93
CA ALA A 174 9.50 -8.18 9.83
C ALA A 174 9.69 -9.65 10.24
N ARG A 175 10.80 -9.97 10.92
CA ARG A 175 11.06 -11.31 11.44
C ARG A 175 10.04 -11.74 12.50
N ARG A 176 9.70 -10.86 13.46
CA ARG A 176 8.70 -11.14 14.51
C ARG A 176 7.31 -11.33 13.93
N CYS A 177 6.90 -10.47 12.99
CA CYS A 177 5.62 -10.57 12.31
C CYS A 177 5.51 -11.90 11.54
N LEU A 178 6.54 -12.27 10.79
CA LEU A 178 6.59 -13.53 10.08
C LEU A 178 6.52 -14.75 11.03
N ALA A 179 7.27 -14.72 12.14
CA ALA A 179 7.24 -15.77 13.15
C ALA A 179 5.84 -15.93 13.75
N GLY A 180 5.16 -14.81 14.04
CA GLY A 180 3.77 -14.80 14.53
C GLY A 180 2.80 -15.43 13.54
N VAL A 181 2.87 -15.06 12.26
CA VAL A 181 2.03 -15.65 11.20
C VAL A 181 2.28 -17.15 11.07
N ASN A 182 3.56 -17.59 11.13
CA ASN A 182 3.89 -19.01 11.04
C ASN A 182 3.35 -19.79 12.24
N ALA A 183 3.45 -19.23 13.45
CA ALA A 183 2.91 -19.85 14.67
C ALA A 183 1.38 -19.97 14.63
N LEU A 184 0.68 -18.92 14.17
CA LEU A 184 -0.77 -18.95 13.97
C LEU A 184 -1.15 -20.03 12.95
N TRP A 185 -0.45 -20.09 11.81
CA TRP A 185 -0.70 -21.09 10.78
C TRP A 185 -0.49 -22.51 11.29
N ALA A 186 0.58 -22.75 12.05
CA ALA A 186 0.84 -24.05 12.67
C ALA A 186 -0.25 -24.44 13.69
N ALA A 187 -0.71 -23.48 14.51
CA ALA A 187 -1.79 -23.71 15.46
C ALA A 187 -3.14 -24.06 14.78
N TRP A 188 -3.45 -23.39 13.67
CA TRP A 188 -4.67 -23.67 12.90
C TRP A 188 -4.66 -25.02 12.17
N ASN A 189 -3.47 -25.57 11.88
CA ASN A 189 -3.31 -26.89 11.28
C ASN A 189 -3.16 -28.01 12.34
N ALA A 190 -3.06 -27.68 13.61
CA ALA A 190 -2.93 -28.69 14.65
C ALA A 190 -4.28 -29.44 14.85
N PRO A 191 -4.27 -30.76 15.04
CA PRO A 191 -5.49 -31.51 15.38
C PRO A 191 -6.06 -30.97 16.70
N LEU A 192 -7.37 -30.76 16.74
CA LEU A 192 -8.08 -30.42 17.97
C LEU A 192 -8.01 -31.64 18.93
N LYS A 193 -7.56 -31.38 20.16
CA LYS A 193 -7.54 -32.40 21.23
C LYS A 193 -8.93 -32.58 21.81
#